data_332d5eeb58781c3610ee2d354a32ffa4
#
_entry.id   332d5eeb58781c3610ee2d354a32ffa4
#
_cell.length_a   1.000
_cell.length_b   1.000
_cell.length_c   1.000
_cell.angle_alpha   90.00
_cell.angle_beta   90.00
_cell.angle_gamma   90.00
#
_symmetry.space_group_name_H-M   'P 1'
#
loop_
_entity.id
_entity.type
_entity.pdbx_description
1 polymer ?
#
loop_
_entity_poly.entity_id
_entity_poly.type
_entity_poly.pdbx_seq_one_letter_code
_entity_poly.pdbx_strand_id
1 'polypeptide(L)'
;MGLNYHVPAIINHPGFLLTAVADPDVQKLQSAKEKYQVKGYTDAYVMMDQEALDLVVVASPHNFHLPHTLGAFERGIDVFLEKPMANHMAEALEIKAAQEKTGRKLMVYQPQRVMPDTEAVRQLLDSQLLGKIYMIKRTMSSFFVRTNWKAYLNQGGGTLNIHGAHYIDLLLHLT
;
A
#
# COMPACT_ATOMS: atom_id res chain seq x y z
N MET A 1 -5.74 5.37 5.22
CA MET A 1 -4.94 4.15 5.50
C MET A 1 -3.77 4.52 6.40
N GLY A 2 -2.88 5.41 6.01
CA GLY A 2 -1.66 5.75 6.74
C GLY A 2 -1.85 5.92 8.25
N LEU A 3 -2.61 6.92 8.67
CA LEU A 3 -2.82 7.24 10.09
C LEU A 3 -3.54 6.15 10.91
N ASN A 4 -4.42 5.37 10.29
CA ASN A 4 -5.26 4.42 11.02
C ASN A 4 -4.69 2.99 11.08
N TYR A 5 -3.79 2.64 10.17
CA TYR A 5 -3.23 1.29 10.07
C TYR A 5 -1.70 1.28 10.12
N HIS A 6 -1.03 2.04 9.25
CA HIS A 6 0.43 1.99 9.16
C HIS A 6 1.11 2.67 10.34
N VAL A 7 0.65 3.86 10.74
CA VAL A 7 1.25 4.58 11.90
C VAL A 7 1.18 3.74 13.18
N PRO A 8 0.02 3.18 13.59
CA PRO A 8 -0.03 2.29 14.75
C PRO A 8 0.86 1.04 14.61
N ALA A 9 0.93 0.45 13.41
CA ALA A 9 1.77 -0.72 13.17
C ALA A 9 3.27 -0.39 13.32
N ILE A 10 3.71 0.75 12.80
CA ILE A 10 5.10 1.23 12.93
C ILE A 10 5.45 1.46 14.39
N ILE A 11 4.62 2.20 15.14
CA ILE A 11 4.87 2.55 16.54
C ILE A 11 4.95 1.29 17.44
N ASN A 12 4.13 0.28 17.14
CA ASN A 12 4.08 -0.95 17.94
C ASN A 12 5.15 -1.98 17.54
N HIS A 13 5.94 -1.72 16.49
CA HIS A 13 6.96 -2.66 16.02
C HIS A 13 8.37 -2.23 16.44
N PRO A 14 9.12 -3.04 17.19
CA PRO A 14 10.41 -2.65 17.78
C PRO A 14 11.52 -2.35 16.75
N GLY A 15 11.34 -2.78 15.50
CA GLY A 15 12.30 -2.54 14.41
C GLY A 15 12.08 -1.24 13.64
N PHE A 16 11.07 -0.43 14.01
CA PHE A 16 10.77 0.82 13.33
C PHE A 16 10.65 2.00 14.28
N LEU A 17 11.05 3.16 13.78
CA LEU A 17 10.85 4.45 14.44
C LEU A 17 10.01 5.34 13.51
N LEU A 18 8.86 5.81 14.00
CA LEU A 18 8.08 6.82 13.29
C LEU A 18 8.77 8.19 13.45
N THR A 19 9.40 8.67 12.39
CA THR A 19 10.15 9.94 12.38
C THR A 19 9.26 11.11 12.04
N ALA A 20 8.46 10.99 10.98
CA ALA A 20 7.61 12.07 10.46
C ALA A 20 6.37 11.52 9.73
N VAL A 21 5.39 12.40 9.54
CA VAL A 21 4.21 12.15 8.72
C VAL A 21 3.99 13.30 7.74
N ALA A 22 3.43 13.01 6.56
CA ALA A 22 3.04 14.01 5.58
C ALA A 22 1.57 13.83 5.17
N ASP A 23 0.79 14.89 5.20
CA ASP A 23 -0.58 14.95 4.67
C ASP A 23 -0.90 16.41 4.27
N PRO A 24 -1.41 16.67 3.06
CA PRO A 24 -1.79 18.03 2.65
C PRO A 24 -2.97 18.58 3.46
N ASP A 25 -3.76 17.74 4.11
CA ASP A 25 -4.83 18.13 5.02
C ASP A 25 -4.26 18.54 6.38
N VAL A 26 -4.20 19.85 6.60
CA VAL A 26 -3.63 20.45 7.82
C VAL A 26 -4.31 19.96 9.11
N GLN A 27 -5.61 19.67 9.07
CA GLN A 27 -6.34 19.19 10.26
C GLN A 27 -5.94 17.76 10.62
N LYS A 28 -5.83 16.88 9.61
CA LYS A 28 -5.31 15.52 9.82
C LYS A 28 -3.87 15.52 10.29
N LEU A 29 -3.06 16.39 9.68
CA LEU A 29 -1.67 16.54 10.05
C LEU A 29 -1.51 17.00 11.50
N GLN A 30 -2.28 18.00 11.92
CA GLN A 30 -2.27 18.49 13.30
C GLN A 30 -2.69 17.39 14.29
N SER A 31 -3.77 16.67 13.99
CA SER A 31 -4.21 15.53 14.80
C SER A 31 -3.15 14.44 14.92
N ALA A 32 -2.42 14.16 13.84
CA ALA A 32 -1.33 13.19 13.87
C ALA A 32 -0.14 13.66 14.72
N LYS A 33 0.25 14.94 14.59
CA LYS A 33 1.33 15.54 15.39
C LYS A 33 1.03 15.48 16.88
N GLU A 34 -0.18 15.85 17.27
CA GLU A 34 -0.62 15.83 18.67
C GLU A 34 -0.68 14.41 19.24
N LYS A 35 -1.26 13.49 18.48
CA LYS A 35 -1.46 12.12 18.94
C LYS A 35 -0.16 11.32 19.04
N TYR A 36 0.74 11.50 18.10
CA TYR A 36 1.92 10.65 17.96
C TYR A 36 3.24 11.36 18.30
N GLN A 37 3.19 12.66 18.61
CA GLN A 37 4.35 13.49 18.96
C GLN A 37 5.46 13.43 17.90
N VAL A 38 5.06 13.48 16.61
CA VAL A 38 5.96 13.38 15.45
C VAL A 38 5.99 14.67 14.65
N LYS A 39 7.04 14.86 13.86
CA LYS A 39 7.12 15.95 12.90
C LYS A 39 6.07 15.79 11.81
N GLY A 40 5.53 16.89 11.32
CA GLY A 40 4.47 16.88 10.32
C GLY A 40 4.73 17.85 9.19
N TYR A 41 4.49 17.40 7.96
CA TYR A 41 4.73 18.11 6.72
C TYR A 41 3.47 18.15 5.87
N THR A 42 3.20 19.27 5.22
CA THR A 42 2.09 19.35 4.24
C THR A 42 2.49 18.84 2.87
N ASP A 43 3.78 18.66 2.63
CA ASP A 43 4.36 18.15 1.39
C ASP A 43 5.28 16.96 1.68
N ALA A 44 5.05 15.84 1.00
CA ALA A 44 5.82 14.61 1.18
C ALA A 44 7.26 14.74 0.68
N TYR A 45 7.51 15.55 -0.36
CA TYR A 45 8.86 15.74 -0.87
C TYR A 45 9.70 16.59 0.09
N VAL A 46 9.10 17.62 0.68
CA VAL A 46 9.78 18.41 1.73
C VAL A 46 10.12 17.53 2.93
N MET A 47 9.22 16.63 3.33
CA MET A 47 9.52 15.64 4.39
C MET A 47 10.71 14.76 4.01
N MET A 48 10.71 14.21 2.81
CA MET A 48 11.79 13.34 2.32
C MET A 48 13.13 14.08 2.14
N ASP A 49 13.11 15.38 1.93
CA ASP A 49 14.32 16.21 1.80
C ASP A 49 14.89 16.63 3.17
N GLN A 50 14.05 16.76 4.19
CA GLN A 50 14.44 17.32 5.50
C GLN A 50 14.69 16.25 6.56
N GLU A 51 14.18 15.03 6.39
CA GLU A 51 14.31 13.97 7.37
C GLU A 51 15.23 12.85 6.86
N ALA A 52 16.04 12.31 7.77
CA ALA A 52 16.83 11.11 7.48
C ALA A 52 15.92 9.88 7.56
N LEU A 53 15.45 9.40 6.41
CA LEU A 53 14.49 8.32 6.30
C LEU A 53 15.12 7.11 5.62
N ASP A 54 15.00 5.94 6.22
CA ASP A 54 15.36 4.66 5.60
C ASP A 54 14.20 4.11 4.75
N LEU A 55 12.95 4.40 5.15
CA LEU A 55 11.74 3.84 4.57
C LEU A 55 10.62 4.90 4.55
N VAL A 56 9.92 4.99 3.43
CA VAL A 56 8.67 5.75 3.31
C VAL A 56 7.50 4.81 3.08
N VAL A 57 6.43 4.99 3.85
CA VAL A 57 5.14 4.35 3.59
C VAL A 57 4.29 5.26 2.70
N VAL A 58 4.10 4.88 1.45
CA VAL A 58 3.25 5.60 0.49
C VAL A 58 1.81 5.09 0.64
N ALA A 59 0.97 5.89 1.29
CA ALA A 59 -0.45 5.60 1.53
C ALA A 59 -1.38 6.73 1.03
N SER A 60 -0.90 7.49 0.08
CA SER A 60 -1.62 8.56 -0.64
C SER A 60 -2.74 8.00 -1.55
N PRO A 61 -3.60 8.84 -2.15
CA PRO A 61 -4.47 8.41 -3.23
C PRO A 61 -3.67 7.81 -4.41
N HIS A 62 -4.27 6.86 -5.13
CA HIS A 62 -3.57 5.99 -6.09
C HIS A 62 -2.82 6.75 -7.21
N ASN A 63 -3.33 7.90 -7.62
CA ASN A 63 -2.67 8.76 -8.61
C ASN A 63 -1.35 9.38 -8.12
N PHE A 64 -1.05 9.30 -6.83
CA PHE A 64 0.21 9.75 -6.24
C PHE A 64 1.18 8.60 -5.95
N HIS A 65 0.79 7.35 -6.17
CA HIS A 65 1.66 6.20 -5.89
C HIS A 65 2.93 6.25 -6.74
N LEU A 66 2.81 6.42 -8.06
CA LEU A 66 3.96 6.57 -8.94
C LEU A 66 4.87 7.73 -8.54
N PRO A 67 4.41 9.00 -8.53
CA PRO A 67 5.31 10.13 -8.27
C PRO A 67 5.94 10.10 -6.88
N HIS A 68 5.23 9.68 -5.84
CA HIS A 68 5.81 9.58 -4.50
C HIS A 68 6.84 8.44 -4.39
N THR A 69 6.60 7.31 -5.08
CA THR A 69 7.56 6.18 -5.10
C THR A 69 8.84 6.57 -5.83
N LEU A 70 8.73 7.20 -7.00
CA LEU A 70 9.90 7.68 -7.75
C LEU A 70 10.68 8.73 -6.93
N GLY A 71 9.96 9.68 -6.33
CA GLY A 71 10.58 10.71 -5.48
C GLY A 71 11.34 10.16 -4.27
N ALA A 72 10.86 9.05 -3.68
CA ALA A 72 11.57 8.35 -2.61
C ALA A 72 12.83 7.63 -3.14
N PHE A 73 12.72 6.93 -4.27
CA PHE A 73 13.86 6.24 -4.89
C PHE A 73 14.98 7.19 -5.30
N GLU A 74 14.65 8.36 -5.87
CA GLU A 74 15.62 9.41 -6.23
C GLU A 74 16.40 9.91 -5.02
N ARG A 75 15.82 9.84 -3.83
CA ARG A 75 16.44 10.24 -2.55
C ARG A 75 17.12 9.08 -1.82
N GLY A 76 17.19 7.91 -2.44
CA GLY A 76 17.80 6.74 -1.82
C GLY A 76 16.98 6.11 -0.71
N ILE A 77 15.66 6.35 -0.67
CA ILE A 77 14.74 5.86 0.37
C ILE A 77 14.00 4.62 -0.14
N ASP A 78 13.92 3.58 0.67
CA ASP A 78 13.12 2.38 0.39
C ASP A 78 11.62 2.67 0.53
N VAL A 79 10.76 1.92 -0.14
CA VAL A 79 9.33 2.20 -0.21
C VAL A 79 8.47 1.00 0.20
N PHE A 80 7.55 1.25 1.13
CA PHE A 80 6.41 0.39 1.39
C PHE A 80 5.17 1.04 0.77
N LEU A 81 4.66 0.47 -0.31
CA LEU A 81 3.61 1.05 -1.14
C LEU A 81 2.26 0.39 -0.87
N GLU A 82 1.24 1.19 -0.60
CA GLU A 82 -0.14 0.71 -0.55
C GLU A 82 -0.61 0.16 -1.90
N LYS A 83 -1.51 -0.79 -1.83
CA LYS A 83 -2.17 -1.34 -3.02
C LYS A 83 -3.32 -0.41 -3.51
N PRO A 84 -3.63 -0.41 -4.81
CA PRO A 84 -2.89 -1.05 -5.90
C PRO A 84 -1.52 -0.39 -6.11
N MET A 85 -0.57 -1.13 -6.64
CA MET A 85 0.78 -0.58 -6.92
C MET A 85 0.70 0.68 -7.79
N ALA A 86 -0.17 0.65 -8.80
CA ALA A 86 -0.38 1.73 -9.77
C ALA A 86 -1.79 1.63 -10.36
N ASN A 87 -2.24 2.66 -11.08
CA ASN A 87 -3.52 2.65 -11.79
C ASN A 87 -3.45 1.94 -13.14
N HIS A 88 -2.26 1.94 -13.76
CA HIS A 88 -2.02 1.39 -15.10
C HIS A 88 -0.73 0.59 -15.15
N MET A 89 -0.66 -0.38 -16.08
CA MET A 89 0.53 -1.21 -16.29
C MET A 89 1.77 -0.37 -16.59
N ALA A 90 1.63 0.70 -17.37
CA ALA A 90 2.76 1.60 -17.70
C ALA A 90 3.40 2.20 -16.44
N GLU A 91 2.59 2.68 -15.48
CA GLU A 91 3.07 3.21 -14.20
C GLU A 91 3.77 2.13 -13.36
N ALA A 92 3.22 0.92 -13.34
CA ALA A 92 3.84 -0.20 -12.61
C ALA A 92 5.20 -0.60 -13.21
N LEU A 93 5.32 -0.59 -14.53
CA LEU A 93 6.59 -0.85 -15.23
C LEU A 93 7.61 0.28 -14.97
N GLU A 94 7.17 1.53 -14.89
CA GLU A 94 8.02 2.67 -14.55
C GLU A 94 8.56 2.56 -13.12
N ILE A 95 7.71 2.23 -12.15
CA ILE A 95 8.13 1.98 -10.76
C ILE A 95 9.17 0.84 -10.73
N LYS A 96 8.91 -0.26 -11.44
CA LYS A 96 9.82 -1.39 -11.51
C LYS A 96 11.17 -1.00 -12.10
N ALA A 97 11.18 -0.29 -13.22
CA ALA A 97 12.41 0.19 -13.86
C ALA A 97 13.21 1.14 -12.95
N ALA A 98 12.52 2.03 -12.22
CA ALA A 98 13.16 2.92 -11.25
C ALA A 98 13.75 2.15 -10.06
N GLN A 99 13.05 1.15 -9.56
CA GLN A 99 13.54 0.25 -8.52
C GLN A 99 14.83 -0.47 -8.95
N GLU A 100 14.83 -1.06 -10.14
CA GLU A 100 16.00 -1.75 -10.70
C GLU A 100 17.18 -0.79 -10.89
N LYS A 101 16.92 0.42 -11.39
CA LYS A 101 17.94 1.45 -11.61
C LYS A 101 18.57 1.96 -10.32
N THR A 102 17.77 2.15 -9.27
CA THR A 102 18.24 2.74 -8.00
C THR A 102 18.72 1.71 -6.99
N GLY A 103 18.37 0.43 -7.19
CA GLY A 103 18.64 -0.65 -6.24
C GLY A 103 17.86 -0.52 -4.93
N ARG A 104 16.84 0.34 -4.86
CA ARG A 104 16.01 0.52 -3.66
C ARG A 104 15.01 -0.63 -3.50
N LYS A 105 14.62 -0.89 -2.26
CA LYS A 105 13.64 -1.92 -1.96
C LYS A 105 12.23 -1.36 -2.15
N LEU A 106 11.37 -2.20 -2.72
CA LEU A 106 9.93 -1.94 -2.84
C LEU A 106 9.15 -3.12 -2.29
N MET A 107 8.21 -2.83 -1.41
CA MET A 107 7.20 -3.79 -0.99
C MET A 107 5.82 -3.21 -1.27
N VAL A 108 5.01 -3.92 -2.06
CA VAL A 108 3.60 -3.57 -2.25
C VAL A 108 2.78 -4.31 -1.19
N TYR A 109 1.96 -3.56 -0.45
CA TYR A 109 1.16 -4.09 0.65
C TYR A 109 -0.01 -4.94 0.15
N GLN A 110 0.14 -6.26 0.24
CA GLN A 110 -0.91 -7.23 -0.11
C GLN A 110 -1.30 -8.05 1.13
N PRO A 111 -2.07 -7.46 2.05
CA PRO A 111 -2.35 -8.08 3.35
C PRO A 111 -3.08 -9.41 3.24
N GLN A 112 -3.85 -9.62 2.19
CA GLN A 112 -4.61 -10.86 2.01
C GLN A 112 -3.72 -12.09 1.83
N ARG A 113 -2.46 -11.95 1.42
CA ARG A 113 -1.51 -13.07 1.30
C ARG A 113 -1.20 -13.74 2.64
N VAL A 114 -1.29 -12.99 3.74
CA VAL A 114 -0.91 -13.43 5.10
C VAL A 114 -2.12 -13.53 6.04
N MET A 115 -3.32 -13.46 5.52
CA MET A 115 -4.54 -13.63 6.30
C MET A 115 -4.74 -15.11 6.69
N PRO A 116 -5.30 -15.40 7.89
CA PRO A 116 -5.51 -16.79 8.34
C PRO A 116 -6.37 -17.64 7.41
N ASP A 117 -7.37 -17.04 6.76
CA ASP A 117 -8.21 -17.71 5.76
C ASP A 117 -7.42 -18.09 4.51
N THR A 118 -6.52 -17.24 4.06
CA THR A 118 -5.62 -17.54 2.92
C THR A 118 -4.64 -18.66 3.26
N GLU A 119 -4.09 -18.63 4.45
CA GLU A 119 -3.19 -19.66 4.93
C GLU A 119 -3.90 -21.03 5.04
N ALA A 120 -5.13 -21.06 5.57
CA ALA A 120 -5.94 -22.26 5.63
C ALA A 120 -6.24 -22.83 4.22
N VAL A 121 -6.56 -21.96 3.26
CA VAL A 121 -6.77 -22.39 1.86
C VAL A 121 -5.48 -22.95 1.27
N ARG A 122 -4.32 -22.32 1.51
CA ARG A 122 -3.03 -22.81 1.05
C ARG A 122 -2.73 -24.20 1.60
N GLN A 123 -2.85 -24.41 2.91
CA GLN A 123 -2.65 -25.70 3.55
C GLN A 123 -3.58 -26.78 2.97
N LEU A 124 -4.83 -26.44 2.67
CA LEU A 124 -5.77 -27.34 2.04
C LEU A 124 -5.36 -27.71 0.61
N LEU A 125 -4.87 -26.73 -0.18
CA LEU A 125 -4.35 -26.99 -1.53
C LEU A 125 -3.11 -27.89 -1.48
N ASP A 126 -2.17 -27.59 -0.60
CA ASP A 126 -0.90 -28.33 -0.44
C ASP A 126 -1.13 -29.76 0.05
N SER A 127 -2.17 -30.01 0.84
CA SER A 127 -2.51 -31.34 1.35
C SER A 127 -3.00 -32.30 0.28
N GLN A 128 -3.35 -31.82 -0.91
CA GLN A 128 -3.94 -32.59 -2.02
C GLN A 128 -5.26 -33.30 -1.69
N LEU A 129 -5.89 -33.03 -0.54
CA LEU A 129 -7.16 -33.62 -0.13
C LEU A 129 -8.29 -33.35 -1.14
N LEU A 130 -8.23 -32.25 -1.87
CA LEU A 130 -9.22 -31.90 -2.88
C LEU A 130 -8.88 -32.46 -4.28
N GLY A 131 -7.76 -33.19 -4.41
CA GLY A 131 -7.27 -33.68 -5.69
C GLY A 131 -6.85 -32.53 -6.61
N LYS A 132 -6.94 -32.71 -7.93
CA LYS A 132 -6.54 -31.69 -8.91
C LYS A 132 -7.55 -30.55 -8.91
N ILE A 133 -7.10 -29.36 -8.52
CA ILE A 133 -7.92 -28.14 -8.58
C ILE A 133 -8.01 -27.67 -10.04
N TYR A 134 -9.22 -27.46 -10.51
CA TYR A 134 -9.52 -26.98 -11.87
C TYR A 134 -10.26 -25.64 -11.86
N MET A 135 -10.77 -25.21 -10.72
CA MET A 135 -11.45 -23.91 -10.58
C MET A 135 -11.35 -23.39 -9.15
N ILE A 136 -11.04 -22.12 -9.02
CA ILE A 136 -11.19 -21.35 -7.77
C ILE A 136 -12.17 -20.22 -8.03
N LYS A 137 -13.25 -20.15 -7.24
CA LYS A 137 -14.24 -19.08 -7.31
C LYS A 137 -14.28 -18.33 -5.99
N ARG A 138 -14.01 -17.02 -6.05
CA ARG A 138 -14.18 -16.11 -4.91
C ARG A 138 -15.29 -15.10 -5.21
N THR A 139 -16.29 -15.03 -4.35
CA THR A 139 -17.38 -14.07 -4.45
C THR A 139 -17.33 -13.15 -3.23
N MET A 140 -17.43 -11.86 -3.47
CA MET A 140 -17.66 -10.86 -2.43
C MET A 140 -18.83 -9.99 -2.84
N SER A 141 -19.77 -9.81 -1.94
CA SER A 141 -20.88 -8.90 -2.12
C SER A 141 -21.03 -8.04 -0.87
N SER A 142 -21.15 -6.74 -1.06
CA SER A 142 -21.48 -5.79 0.01
C SER A 142 -22.17 -4.58 -0.60
N PHE A 143 -23.09 -4.01 0.15
CA PHE A 143 -23.72 -2.75 -0.22
C PHE A 143 -23.09 -1.63 0.59
N PHE A 144 -22.45 -0.68 -0.11
CA PHE A 144 -21.96 0.56 0.51
C PHE A 144 -21.87 1.68 -0.52
N VAL A 145 -22.05 2.92 -0.07
CA VAL A 145 -21.87 4.12 -0.89
C VAL A 145 -20.55 4.76 -0.52
N ARG A 146 -19.70 5.03 -1.50
CA ARG A 146 -18.45 5.76 -1.29
C ARG A 146 -18.66 7.24 -1.54
N THR A 147 -18.24 8.07 -0.59
CA THR A 147 -18.35 9.53 -0.65
C THR A 147 -16.99 10.24 -0.71
N ASN A 148 -15.90 9.49 -0.81
CA ASN A 148 -14.53 10.01 -0.87
C ASN A 148 -13.89 9.78 -2.25
N TRP A 149 -12.61 10.15 -2.40
CA TRP A 149 -11.85 10.02 -3.65
C TRP A 149 -11.93 8.63 -4.31
N LYS A 150 -12.15 7.56 -3.52
CA LYS A 150 -12.31 6.18 -4.03
C LYS A 150 -13.56 5.98 -4.89
N ALA A 151 -14.50 6.92 -4.89
CA ALA A 151 -15.66 6.92 -5.79
C ALA A 151 -15.30 7.38 -7.22
N TYR A 152 -14.19 8.09 -7.39
CA TYR A 152 -13.84 8.75 -8.65
C TYR A 152 -12.77 7.99 -9.43
N LEU A 153 -13.08 7.60 -10.67
CA LEU A 153 -12.16 6.85 -11.53
C LEU A 153 -10.89 7.64 -11.85
N ASN A 154 -11.01 8.95 -12.08
CA ASN A 154 -9.88 9.84 -12.37
C ASN A 154 -8.91 10.03 -11.19
N GLN A 155 -9.26 9.55 -10.02
CA GLN A 155 -8.37 9.52 -8.83
C GLN A 155 -7.88 8.09 -8.52
N GLY A 156 -8.05 7.16 -9.44
CA GLY A 156 -7.70 5.76 -9.24
C GLY A 156 -8.72 4.98 -8.42
N GLY A 157 -9.94 5.52 -8.25
CA GLY A 157 -11.05 4.83 -7.59
C GLY A 157 -11.67 3.73 -8.46
N GLY A 158 -12.82 3.25 -8.00
CA GLY A 158 -13.57 2.17 -8.65
C GLY A 158 -13.31 0.80 -8.02
N THR A 159 -14.31 -0.06 -8.15
CA THR A 159 -14.31 -1.38 -7.48
C THR A 159 -13.16 -2.27 -7.94
N LEU A 160 -12.84 -2.26 -9.23
CA LEU A 160 -11.76 -3.09 -9.77
C LEU A 160 -10.40 -2.67 -9.18
N ASN A 161 -10.07 -1.38 -9.19
CA ASN A 161 -8.80 -0.90 -8.64
C ASN A 161 -8.70 -1.11 -7.13
N ILE A 162 -9.82 -0.93 -6.39
CA ILE A 162 -9.80 -1.00 -4.93
C ILE A 162 -9.82 -2.43 -4.41
N HIS A 163 -10.66 -3.28 -4.99
CA HIS A 163 -10.87 -4.65 -4.53
C HIS A 163 -10.24 -5.69 -5.45
N GLY A 164 -10.23 -5.45 -6.77
CA GLY A 164 -9.63 -6.36 -7.74
C GLY A 164 -8.15 -6.59 -7.47
N ALA A 165 -7.40 -5.55 -7.07
CA ALA A 165 -6.00 -5.68 -6.67
C ALA A 165 -5.78 -6.75 -5.59
N HIS A 166 -6.70 -6.87 -4.61
CA HIS A 166 -6.62 -7.88 -3.59
C HIS A 166 -6.99 -9.28 -4.10
N TYR A 167 -8.04 -9.37 -4.94
CA TYR A 167 -8.60 -10.69 -5.31
C TYR A 167 -7.81 -11.34 -6.43
N ILE A 168 -7.37 -10.55 -7.40
CA ILE A 168 -6.52 -11.04 -8.49
C ILE A 168 -5.17 -11.47 -7.91
N ASP A 169 -4.57 -10.65 -7.07
CA ASP A 169 -3.32 -10.97 -6.40
C ASP A 169 -3.43 -12.25 -5.57
N LEU A 170 -4.51 -12.40 -4.80
CA LEU A 170 -4.72 -13.61 -4.00
C LEU A 170 -4.87 -14.87 -4.85
N LEU A 171 -5.63 -14.79 -5.94
CA LEU A 171 -5.78 -15.96 -6.84
C LEU A 171 -4.44 -16.35 -7.46
N LEU A 172 -3.66 -15.36 -7.94
CA LEU A 172 -2.31 -15.61 -8.47
C LEU A 172 -1.33 -16.12 -7.42
N HIS A 173 -1.56 -15.80 -6.15
CA HIS A 173 -0.73 -16.26 -5.05
C HIS A 173 -1.04 -17.71 -4.62
N LEU A 174 -2.26 -18.19 -4.86
CA LEU A 174 -2.71 -19.54 -4.52
C LEU A 174 -2.52 -20.55 -5.66
N THR A 175 -2.28 -20.08 -6.89
CA THR A 175 -2.08 -20.91 -8.11
C THR A 175 -0.66 -20.85 -8.61
#